data_619c66cd8242f4674b4048abb6210014
#
_entry.id   619c66cd8242f4674b4048abb6210014
#
_cell.length_a   1.000
_cell.length_b   1.000
_cell.length_c   1.000
_cell.angle_alpha   90.00
_cell.angle_beta   90.00
_cell.angle_gamma   90.00
#
_symmetry.space_group_name_H-M   'P 1'
#
loop_
_entity.id
_entity.type
_entity.pdbx_description
1 polymer ?
#
loop_
_entity_poly.entity_id
_entity_poly.type
_entity_poly.pdbx_seq_one_letter_code
_entity_poly.pdbx_strand_id
1 'polypeptide(L)'
;MYDAARLAMADLGDKLVTLTIEDTRGDSGYAKDLAVKAITSGGVRIVIGPAELAAAQHLAKLSGTQRPPVLALADNFAGGPGVYSVRLSEADSAAAGAAAVASKGAKKFVLLVPAGANAGAVEARVANALSIYGATLAVTLPYSASDAAKVVSDMGSLVEAPDAVVVASGDGSPVAVLAALKAKGIPGKAVNLIGTERWLERPIDPLYEGAYIATLDQSESGPIADRFKATYNYQPDVNVAYAYDMVAMSAGIASSVGPNGFSKQVLENASGFRGSTGLFRFRADGSSQRSMPFFKVEKGRLKLVEKQTAGF
;
A
#
# COMPACT_ATOMS: atom_id res chain seq x y z
N MET A 1 8.48 -9.37 11.56
CA MET A 1 9.19 -9.66 10.29
C MET A 1 10.13 -10.85 10.40
N TYR A 2 10.97 -10.96 11.44
CA TYR A 2 11.84 -12.12 11.66
C TYR A 2 11.09 -13.46 11.58
N ASP A 3 10.04 -13.62 12.39
CA ASP A 3 9.28 -14.87 12.42
C ASP A 3 8.48 -15.11 11.13
N ALA A 4 8.06 -14.05 10.41
CA ALA A 4 7.44 -14.20 9.10
C ALA A 4 8.40 -14.79 8.05
N ALA A 5 9.64 -14.32 8.05
CA ALA A 5 10.67 -14.85 7.17
C ALA A 5 10.99 -16.32 7.49
N ARG A 6 11.06 -16.68 8.78
CA ARG A 6 11.24 -18.08 9.23
C ARG A 6 10.06 -18.96 8.84
N LEU A 7 8.82 -18.46 8.95
CA LEU A 7 7.65 -19.19 8.53
C LEU A 7 7.69 -19.50 7.03
N ALA A 8 8.02 -18.50 6.21
CA ALA A 8 8.16 -18.67 4.77
C ALA A 8 9.24 -19.71 4.41
N MET A 9 10.40 -19.65 5.08
CA MET A 9 11.47 -20.63 4.86
C MET A 9 11.04 -22.05 5.25
N ALA A 10 10.34 -22.22 6.37
CA ALA A 10 9.84 -23.52 6.80
C ALA A 10 8.83 -24.12 5.79
N ASP A 11 8.02 -23.27 5.15
CA ASP A 11 7.04 -23.70 4.17
C ASP A 11 7.63 -24.08 2.83
N LEU A 12 8.68 -23.37 2.41
CA LEU A 12 9.27 -23.50 1.07
C LEU A 12 10.43 -24.51 1.03
N GLY A 13 10.93 -24.90 2.19
CA GLY A 13 12.10 -25.75 2.35
C GLY A 13 13.42 -24.95 2.24
N ASP A 14 14.35 -25.27 3.15
CA ASP A 14 15.62 -24.54 3.37
C ASP A 14 16.64 -24.62 2.21
N LYS A 15 16.30 -25.30 1.12
CA LYS A 15 17.27 -25.64 0.06
C LYS A 15 17.33 -24.58 -1.07
N LEU A 16 16.36 -23.68 -1.14
CA LEU A 16 16.25 -22.76 -2.29
C LEU A 16 17.03 -21.47 -2.09
N VAL A 17 17.04 -20.94 -0.88
CA VAL A 17 17.75 -19.70 -0.53
C VAL A 17 18.38 -19.81 0.86
N THR A 18 19.47 -19.12 1.07
CA THR A 18 20.03 -18.90 2.40
C THR A 18 19.60 -17.55 2.90
N LEU A 19 18.91 -17.52 4.02
CA LEU A 19 18.40 -16.29 4.64
C LEU A 19 19.31 -15.88 5.82
N THR A 20 19.90 -14.67 5.70
CA THR A 20 20.58 -14.01 6.83
C THR A 20 19.65 -12.93 7.36
N ILE A 21 19.37 -12.95 8.65
CA ILE A 21 18.44 -12.01 9.29
C ILE A 21 19.21 -11.12 10.25
N GLU A 22 19.05 -9.81 10.11
CA GLU A 22 19.65 -8.79 10.96
C GLU A 22 18.55 -7.98 11.67
N ASP A 23 18.68 -7.78 12.96
CA ASP A 23 17.75 -6.98 13.75
C ASP A 23 18.13 -5.50 13.70
N THR A 24 17.29 -4.67 13.11
CA THR A 24 17.49 -3.23 13.00
C THR A 24 17.20 -2.48 14.30
N ARG A 25 16.59 -3.13 15.29
CA ARG A 25 16.17 -2.56 16.58
C ARG A 25 15.25 -1.34 16.46
N GLY A 26 14.59 -1.18 15.30
CA GLY A 26 13.78 0.01 14.99
C GLY A 26 14.60 1.29 14.81
N ASP A 27 15.93 1.19 14.72
CA ASP A 27 16.82 2.34 14.52
C ASP A 27 17.13 2.53 13.04
N SER A 28 16.72 3.66 12.49
CA SER A 28 16.90 3.98 11.06
C SER A 28 18.36 4.12 10.64
N GLY A 29 19.24 4.60 11.53
CA GLY A 29 20.67 4.74 11.26
C GLY A 29 21.32 3.36 11.18
N TYR A 30 21.03 2.51 12.16
CA TYR A 30 21.51 1.15 12.19
C TYR A 30 20.97 0.30 11.05
N ALA A 31 19.67 0.41 10.73
CA ALA A 31 19.06 -0.23 9.57
C ALA A 31 19.74 0.14 8.26
N LYS A 32 20.05 1.43 8.09
CA LYS A 32 20.80 1.92 6.92
C LYS A 32 22.19 1.26 6.85
N ASP A 33 22.94 1.23 7.94
CA ASP A 33 24.30 0.70 7.97
C ASP A 33 24.31 -0.82 7.68
N LEU A 34 23.38 -1.58 8.26
CA LEU A 34 23.20 -3.01 7.96
C LEU A 34 22.85 -3.24 6.48
N ALA A 35 21.93 -2.47 5.93
CA ALA A 35 21.54 -2.60 4.54
C ALA A 35 22.69 -2.22 3.59
N VAL A 36 23.43 -1.14 3.85
CA VAL A 36 24.62 -0.78 3.08
C VAL A 36 25.68 -1.90 3.16
N LYS A 37 25.93 -2.44 4.32
CA LYS A 37 26.83 -3.59 4.50
C LYS A 37 26.36 -4.80 3.67
N ALA A 38 25.08 -5.12 3.70
CA ALA A 38 24.53 -6.23 2.93
C ALA A 38 24.71 -6.04 1.42
N ILE A 39 24.40 -4.86 0.86
CA ILE A 39 24.53 -4.60 -0.58
C ILE A 39 25.98 -4.48 -1.07
N THR A 40 26.94 -4.26 -0.17
CA THR A 40 28.37 -4.16 -0.50
C THR A 40 29.15 -5.43 -0.23
N SER A 41 28.62 -6.40 0.49
CA SER A 41 29.33 -7.64 0.90
C SER A 41 29.62 -8.62 -0.25
N GLY A 42 29.03 -8.44 -1.42
CA GLY A 42 29.24 -9.29 -2.61
C GLY A 42 28.54 -10.65 -2.59
N GLY A 43 28.06 -11.11 -1.44
CA GLY A 43 27.39 -12.43 -1.29
C GLY A 43 25.85 -12.35 -1.36
N VAL A 44 25.28 -11.18 -1.09
CA VAL A 44 23.83 -10.97 -1.06
C VAL A 44 23.28 -10.79 -2.47
N ARG A 45 22.18 -11.45 -2.78
CA ARG A 45 21.51 -11.36 -4.09
C ARG A 45 20.27 -10.47 -4.09
N ILE A 46 19.62 -10.34 -2.93
CA ILE A 46 18.45 -9.50 -2.72
C ILE A 46 18.39 -9.11 -1.24
N VAL A 47 17.91 -7.93 -0.94
CA VAL A 47 17.67 -7.44 0.43
C VAL A 47 16.17 -7.29 0.64
N ILE A 48 15.63 -7.87 1.70
CA ILE A 48 14.23 -7.70 2.12
C ILE A 48 14.22 -6.81 3.37
N GLY A 49 13.64 -5.65 3.27
CA GLY A 49 13.75 -4.55 4.21
C GLY A 49 14.57 -3.39 3.61
N PRO A 50 14.84 -2.33 4.35
CA PRO A 50 14.41 -2.05 5.72
C PRO A 50 12.91 -1.73 5.84
N ALA A 51 12.42 -1.73 7.09
CA ALA A 51 11.08 -1.22 7.40
C ALA A 51 11.09 0.27 7.78
N GLU A 52 12.25 0.81 8.08
CA GLU A 52 12.45 2.20 8.45
C GLU A 52 12.51 3.09 7.19
N LEU A 53 11.58 4.07 7.11
CA LEU A 53 11.45 4.95 5.93
C LEU A 53 12.73 5.69 5.59
N ALA A 54 13.41 6.26 6.60
CA ALA A 54 14.63 7.03 6.36
C ALA A 54 15.77 6.16 5.81
N ALA A 55 15.87 4.90 6.24
CA ALA A 55 16.83 3.94 5.70
C ALA A 55 16.50 3.58 4.24
N ALA A 56 15.23 3.29 3.92
CA ALA A 56 14.80 3.01 2.55
C ALA A 56 15.06 4.20 1.62
N GLN A 57 14.74 5.40 2.05
CA GLN A 57 15.01 6.64 1.30
C GLN A 57 16.51 6.88 1.06
N HIS A 58 17.35 6.55 2.04
CA HIS A 58 18.81 6.63 1.87
C HIS A 58 19.30 5.64 0.81
N LEU A 59 18.85 4.40 0.86
CA LEU A 59 19.22 3.38 -0.12
C LEU A 59 18.78 3.73 -1.54
N ALA A 60 17.62 4.36 -1.70
CA ALA A 60 17.13 4.83 -3.00
C ALA A 60 18.01 5.92 -3.63
N LYS A 61 18.73 6.68 -2.81
CA LYS A 61 19.64 7.75 -3.26
C LYS A 61 21.06 7.26 -3.56
N LEU A 62 21.41 6.02 -3.19
CA LEU A 62 22.74 5.50 -3.48
C LEU A 62 22.91 5.30 -4.99
N SER A 63 23.97 5.87 -5.54
CA SER A 63 24.37 5.64 -6.92
C SER A 63 25.03 4.26 -7.07
N GLY A 64 24.83 3.62 -8.19
CA GLY A 64 25.48 2.35 -8.55
C GLY A 64 24.52 1.35 -9.19
N THR A 65 24.91 0.83 -10.32
CA THR A 65 24.10 -0.07 -11.15
C THR A 65 24.26 -1.56 -10.80
N GLN A 66 25.24 -1.91 -9.96
CA GLN A 66 25.61 -3.30 -9.66
C GLN A 66 25.35 -3.71 -8.20
N ARG A 67 24.34 -3.12 -7.57
CA ARG A 67 23.93 -3.53 -6.23
C ARG A 67 22.77 -4.54 -6.31
N PRO A 68 22.64 -5.44 -5.34
CA PRO A 68 21.46 -6.27 -5.25
C PRO A 68 20.20 -5.39 -5.08
N PRO A 69 19.05 -5.81 -5.64
CA PRO A 69 17.80 -5.11 -5.45
C PRO A 69 17.38 -5.15 -3.98
N VAL A 70 16.67 -4.11 -3.58
CA VAL A 70 16.15 -3.94 -2.21
C VAL A 70 14.61 -3.91 -2.27
N LEU A 71 13.97 -4.77 -1.50
CA LEU A 71 12.52 -4.84 -1.32
C LEU A 71 12.17 -4.17 0.01
N ALA A 72 11.95 -2.85 -0.03
CA ALA A 72 11.72 -2.07 1.17
C ALA A 72 10.32 -2.32 1.75
N LEU A 73 10.27 -2.68 3.03
CA LEU A 73 9.04 -2.90 3.79
C LEU A 73 8.59 -1.62 4.54
N ALA A 74 9.25 -0.51 4.25
CA ALA A 74 8.95 0.78 4.85
C ALA A 74 7.59 1.30 4.39
N ASP A 75 6.85 1.82 5.37
CA ASP A 75 5.60 2.50 5.10
C ASP A 75 5.84 3.86 4.42
N ASN A 76 4.90 4.31 3.59
CA ASN A 76 4.97 5.58 2.87
C ASN A 76 6.25 5.77 2.01
N PHE A 77 6.91 4.67 1.64
CA PHE A 77 8.05 4.70 0.74
C PHE A 77 7.58 4.66 -0.71
N ALA A 78 7.93 5.68 -1.49
CA ALA A 78 7.50 5.81 -2.88
C ALA A 78 8.25 4.89 -3.86
N GLY A 79 9.36 4.30 -3.42
CA GLY A 79 10.27 3.56 -4.30
C GLY A 79 11.44 4.41 -4.79
N GLY A 80 12.35 3.77 -5.51
CA GLY A 80 13.49 4.39 -6.18
C GLY A 80 14.24 3.36 -7.04
N PRO A 81 15.15 3.76 -7.91
CA PRO A 81 15.82 2.85 -8.81
C PRO A 81 16.53 1.69 -8.08
N GLY A 82 16.02 0.46 -8.26
CA GLY A 82 16.54 -0.75 -7.61
C GLY A 82 16.20 -0.89 -6.11
N VAL A 83 15.36 0.00 -5.58
CA VAL A 83 14.76 -0.11 -4.24
C VAL A 83 13.24 -0.05 -4.40
N TYR A 84 12.60 -1.18 -4.25
CA TYR A 84 11.19 -1.34 -4.56
C TYR A 84 10.34 -1.20 -3.30
N SER A 85 9.28 -0.39 -3.39
CA SER A 85 8.26 -0.29 -2.36
C SER A 85 7.41 -1.56 -2.37
N VAL A 86 7.30 -2.23 -1.23
CA VAL A 86 6.53 -3.48 -1.12
C VAL A 86 5.13 -3.24 -0.56
N ARG A 87 4.99 -2.33 0.39
CA ARG A 87 3.72 -2.08 1.07
C ARG A 87 2.72 -1.35 0.18
N LEU A 88 1.45 -1.66 0.37
CA LEU A 88 0.36 -0.86 -0.18
C LEU A 88 0.46 0.57 0.37
N SER A 89 0.40 1.55 -0.53
CA SER A 89 0.39 2.96 -0.13
C SER A 89 -1.03 3.51 -0.09
N GLU A 90 -1.26 4.52 0.76
CA GLU A 90 -2.52 5.24 0.80
C GLU A 90 -2.88 5.85 -0.57
N ALA A 91 -1.88 6.33 -1.31
CA ALA A 91 -2.06 6.86 -2.64
C ALA A 91 -2.59 5.81 -3.63
N ASP A 92 -2.08 4.56 -3.55
CA ASP A 92 -2.56 3.48 -4.43
C ASP A 92 -3.96 3.02 -4.04
N SER A 93 -4.28 2.93 -2.75
CA SER A 93 -5.62 2.62 -2.25
C SER A 93 -6.64 3.69 -2.68
N ALA A 94 -6.32 4.97 -2.49
CA ALA A 94 -7.14 6.10 -2.91
C ALA A 94 -7.39 6.08 -4.43
N ALA A 95 -6.33 5.87 -5.21
CA ALA A 95 -6.39 5.83 -6.67
C ALA A 95 -7.23 4.64 -7.18
N ALA A 96 -7.06 3.46 -6.59
CA ALA A 96 -7.85 2.28 -6.96
C ALA A 96 -9.32 2.45 -6.59
N GLY A 97 -9.62 3.00 -5.42
CA GLY A 97 -10.99 3.34 -5.03
C GLY A 97 -11.64 4.35 -5.97
N ALA A 98 -10.92 5.42 -6.32
CA ALA A 98 -11.38 6.42 -7.27
C ALA A 98 -11.63 5.83 -8.68
N ALA A 99 -10.68 5.01 -9.17
CA ALA A 99 -10.82 4.31 -10.46
C ALA A 99 -12.05 3.39 -10.50
N ALA A 100 -12.28 2.61 -9.43
CA ALA A 100 -13.43 1.71 -9.34
C ALA A 100 -14.77 2.46 -9.37
N VAL A 101 -14.85 3.64 -8.78
CA VAL A 101 -16.05 4.49 -8.84
C VAL A 101 -16.16 5.21 -10.18
N ALA A 102 -15.04 5.67 -10.77
CA ALA A 102 -15.01 6.29 -12.09
C ALA A 102 -15.42 5.32 -13.21
N SER A 103 -15.00 4.05 -13.12
CA SER A 103 -15.41 3.00 -14.08
C SER A 103 -16.91 2.77 -14.11
N LYS A 104 -17.63 3.12 -13.04
CA LYS A 104 -19.08 3.05 -12.92
C LYS A 104 -19.81 4.33 -13.36
N GLY A 105 -19.09 5.28 -13.96
CA GLY A 105 -19.64 6.47 -14.58
C GLY A 105 -19.44 7.77 -13.81
N ALA A 106 -18.89 7.77 -12.59
CA ALA A 106 -18.57 8.99 -11.87
C ALA A 106 -17.50 9.82 -12.61
N LYS A 107 -17.66 11.13 -12.70
CA LYS A 107 -16.81 12.01 -13.50
C LYS A 107 -16.13 13.11 -12.70
N LYS A 108 -16.76 13.63 -11.64
CA LYS A 108 -16.28 14.77 -10.88
C LYS A 108 -15.91 14.34 -9.45
N PHE A 109 -14.63 14.39 -9.14
CA PHE A 109 -14.08 13.94 -7.86
C PHE A 109 -13.51 15.11 -7.07
N VAL A 110 -13.64 15.03 -5.75
CA VAL A 110 -12.95 15.89 -4.78
C VAL A 110 -12.04 15.00 -3.95
N LEU A 111 -10.85 15.49 -3.64
CA LEU A 111 -9.91 14.84 -2.74
C LEU A 111 -9.71 15.68 -1.49
N LEU A 112 -9.94 15.08 -0.33
CA LEU A 112 -9.62 15.63 0.97
C LEU A 112 -8.38 14.90 1.51
N VAL A 113 -7.32 15.63 1.84
CA VAL A 113 -6.05 15.09 2.32
C VAL A 113 -5.63 15.78 3.62
N PRO A 114 -4.98 15.08 4.55
CA PRO A 114 -4.36 15.76 5.69
C PRO A 114 -3.30 16.75 5.19
N ALA A 115 -3.23 17.91 5.84
CA ALA A 115 -2.16 18.87 5.56
C ALA A 115 -0.80 18.23 5.87
N GLY A 116 0.10 18.11 4.87
CA GLY A 116 1.42 17.52 5.05
C GLY A 116 2.10 17.00 3.78
N ALA A 117 3.22 16.33 3.96
CA ALA A 117 4.16 15.98 2.88
C ALA A 117 3.64 14.98 1.82
N ASN A 118 2.65 14.14 2.14
CA ASN A 118 2.18 13.09 1.22
C ASN A 118 0.99 13.51 0.35
N ALA A 119 0.43 14.71 0.56
CA ALA A 119 -0.76 15.17 -0.15
C ALA A 119 -0.58 15.15 -1.67
N GLY A 120 0.54 15.66 -2.17
CA GLY A 120 0.84 15.69 -3.61
C GLY A 120 0.99 14.31 -4.24
N ALA A 121 1.48 13.32 -3.51
CA ALA A 121 1.59 11.95 -4.01
C ALA A 121 0.21 11.30 -4.17
N VAL A 122 -0.69 11.49 -3.20
CA VAL A 122 -2.07 11.01 -3.27
C VAL A 122 -2.81 11.69 -4.41
N GLU A 123 -2.70 13.02 -4.52
CA GLU A 123 -3.31 13.82 -5.58
C GLU A 123 -2.90 13.34 -6.98
N ALA A 124 -1.59 13.22 -7.23
CA ALA A 124 -1.06 12.78 -8.52
C ALA A 124 -1.54 11.38 -8.88
N ARG A 125 -1.57 10.45 -7.92
CA ARG A 125 -2.03 9.07 -8.15
C ARG A 125 -3.52 9.01 -8.45
N VAL A 126 -4.34 9.75 -7.71
CA VAL A 126 -5.79 9.82 -7.94
C VAL A 126 -6.08 10.47 -9.29
N ALA A 127 -5.46 11.62 -9.61
CA ALA A 127 -5.66 12.30 -10.89
C ALA A 127 -5.29 11.41 -12.09
N ASN A 128 -4.16 10.72 -12.02
CA ASN A 128 -3.74 9.79 -13.06
C ASN A 128 -4.71 8.61 -13.23
N ALA A 129 -5.21 8.06 -12.14
CA ALA A 129 -6.17 6.96 -12.20
C ALA A 129 -7.52 7.40 -12.79
N LEU A 130 -8.00 8.59 -12.46
CA LEU A 130 -9.24 9.16 -12.98
C LEU A 130 -9.16 9.45 -14.48
N SER A 131 -8.02 9.93 -14.98
CA SER A 131 -7.82 10.29 -16.39
C SER A 131 -8.10 9.12 -17.34
N ILE A 132 -7.81 7.88 -16.92
CA ILE A 132 -8.05 6.65 -17.69
C ILE A 132 -9.56 6.49 -18.03
N TYR A 133 -10.44 6.96 -17.14
CA TYR A 133 -11.89 6.86 -17.29
C TYR A 133 -12.53 8.17 -17.78
N GLY A 134 -11.72 9.15 -18.21
CA GLY A 134 -12.20 10.48 -18.59
C GLY A 134 -12.93 11.18 -17.44
N ALA A 135 -12.51 10.92 -16.21
CA ALA A 135 -12.96 11.59 -15.01
C ALA A 135 -11.91 12.61 -14.54
N THR A 136 -12.33 13.58 -13.74
CA THR A 136 -11.48 14.68 -13.28
C THR A 136 -11.45 14.81 -11.78
N LEU A 137 -10.27 15.12 -11.25
CA LEU A 137 -10.11 15.61 -9.88
C LEU A 137 -10.33 17.12 -9.91
N ALA A 138 -11.52 17.58 -9.47
CA ALA A 138 -11.93 18.97 -9.56
C ALA A 138 -11.15 19.86 -8.57
N VAL A 139 -10.89 19.36 -7.36
CA VAL A 139 -10.13 20.07 -6.33
C VAL A 139 -9.53 19.09 -5.34
N THR A 140 -8.35 19.46 -4.82
CA THR A 140 -7.73 18.84 -3.64
C THR A 140 -7.72 19.85 -2.51
N LEU A 141 -8.30 19.50 -1.37
CA LEU A 141 -8.40 20.36 -0.20
C LEU A 141 -7.66 19.73 0.98
N PRO A 142 -6.65 20.41 1.53
CA PRO A 142 -6.03 19.99 2.76
C PRO A 142 -6.98 20.20 3.94
N TYR A 143 -6.95 19.27 4.90
CA TYR A 143 -7.74 19.40 6.13
C TYR A 143 -6.94 19.02 7.37
N SER A 144 -7.41 19.51 8.52
CA SER A 144 -7.02 19.08 9.85
C SER A 144 -8.27 18.74 10.68
N ALA A 145 -8.10 18.14 11.83
CA ALA A 145 -9.23 17.85 12.70
C ALA A 145 -9.96 19.12 13.17
N SER A 146 -9.25 20.24 13.32
CA SER A 146 -9.81 21.52 13.80
C SER A 146 -10.55 22.32 12.74
N ASP A 147 -10.24 22.14 11.46
CA ASP A 147 -10.85 22.90 10.36
C ASP A 147 -11.75 22.06 9.42
N ALA A 148 -11.91 20.79 9.71
CA ALA A 148 -12.65 19.84 8.89
C ALA A 148 -14.05 20.34 8.47
N ALA A 149 -14.81 20.94 9.39
CA ALA A 149 -16.15 21.47 9.08
C ALA A 149 -16.09 22.64 8.10
N LYS A 150 -15.07 23.53 8.23
CA LYS A 150 -14.85 24.64 7.31
C LYS A 150 -14.47 24.12 5.93
N VAL A 151 -13.51 23.20 5.85
CA VAL A 151 -13.04 22.62 4.58
C VAL A 151 -14.18 21.94 3.82
N VAL A 152 -15.04 21.18 4.51
CA VAL A 152 -16.23 20.55 3.89
C VAL A 152 -17.26 21.60 3.44
N SER A 153 -17.40 22.71 4.15
CA SER A 153 -18.25 23.81 3.71
C SER A 153 -17.70 24.50 2.47
N ASP A 154 -16.40 24.81 2.48
CA ASP A 154 -15.70 25.44 1.35
C ASP A 154 -15.74 24.53 0.10
N MET A 155 -15.61 23.21 0.27
CA MET A 155 -15.76 22.22 -0.81
C MET A 155 -17.08 22.41 -1.57
N GLY A 156 -18.21 22.56 -0.84
CA GLY A 156 -19.51 22.76 -1.45
C GLY A 156 -19.64 24.04 -2.26
N SER A 157 -18.83 25.06 -1.95
CA SER A 157 -18.77 26.33 -2.69
C SER A 157 -17.84 26.24 -3.91
N LEU A 158 -16.82 25.40 -3.87
CA LEU A 158 -15.82 25.26 -4.93
C LEU A 158 -16.23 24.24 -6.00
N VAL A 159 -16.96 23.20 -5.61
CA VAL A 159 -17.36 22.10 -6.50
C VAL A 159 -18.85 21.85 -6.36
N GLU A 160 -19.62 22.30 -7.36
CA GLU A 160 -21.04 21.98 -7.42
C GLU A 160 -21.23 20.50 -7.76
N ALA A 161 -22.00 19.79 -6.92
CA ALA A 161 -22.42 18.41 -7.11
C ALA A 161 -21.29 17.45 -7.53
N PRO A 162 -20.29 17.16 -6.66
CA PRO A 162 -19.32 16.13 -6.97
C PRO A 162 -19.98 14.75 -7.00
N ASP A 163 -19.52 13.85 -7.88
CA ASP A 163 -19.99 12.46 -7.91
C ASP A 163 -19.34 11.61 -6.81
N ALA A 164 -18.15 12.00 -6.37
CA ALA A 164 -17.42 11.31 -5.32
C ALA A 164 -16.49 12.23 -4.53
N VAL A 165 -16.32 11.89 -3.25
CA VAL A 165 -15.33 12.49 -2.35
C VAL A 165 -14.37 11.39 -1.89
N VAL A 166 -13.09 11.57 -2.18
CA VAL A 166 -11.99 10.73 -1.70
C VAL A 166 -11.43 11.36 -0.44
N VAL A 167 -11.28 10.59 0.62
CA VAL A 167 -10.73 11.06 1.89
C VAL A 167 -9.52 10.21 2.28
N ALA A 168 -8.34 10.78 2.14
CA ALA A 168 -7.13 10.24 2.73
C ALA A 168 -7.03 10.63 4.20
N SER A 169 -6.35 9.85 5.02
CA SER A 169 -6.20 10.12 6.46
C SER A 169 -4.75 10.27 6.92
N GLY A 170 -3.79 9.84 6.11
CA GLY A 170 -2.39 9.75 6.52
C GLY A 170 -2.26 8.91 7.79
N ASP A 171 -1.43 9.34 8.71
CA ASP A 171 -1.28 8.69 10.03
C ASP A 171 -2.35 9.15 11.03
N GLY A 172 -3.22 10.09 10.61
CA GLY A 172 -4.30 10.65 11.43
C GLY A 172 -5.60 9.84 11.41
N SER A 173 -6.65 10.45 11.95
CA SER A 173 -8.02 9.90 11.94
C SER A 173 -8.90 10.74 11.00
N PRO A 174 -9.67 10.12 10.09
CA PRO A 174 -10.58 10.85 9.21
C PRO A 174 -11.90 11.25 9.92
N VAL A 175 -12.11 10.86 11.16
CA VAL A 175 -13.41 10.98 11.87
C VAL A 175 -13.96 12.40 11.85
N ALA A 176 -13.13 13.42 12.06
CA ALA A 176 -13.60 14.82 12.08
C ALA A 176 -14.16 15.26 10.71
N VAL A 177 -13.45 14.96 9.63
CA VAL A 177 -13.90 15.31 8.27
C VAL A 177 -15.08 14.46 7.84
N LEU A 178 -15.14 13.20 8.25
CA LEU A 178 -16.27 12.31 7.98
C LEU A 178 -17.54 12.76 8.71
N ALA A 179 -17.42 13.23 9.95
CA ALA A 179 -18.57 13.82 10.67
C ALA A 179 -19.11 15.06 9.94
N ALA A 180 -18.22 15.90 9.42
CA ALA A 180 -18.62 17.09 8.64
C ALA A 180 -19.27 16.69 7.30
N LEU A 181 -18.74 15.70 6.58
CA LEU A 181 -19.33 15.16 5.37
C LEU A 181 -20.71 14.55 5.62
N LYS A 182 -20.86 13.78 6.68
CA LYS A 182 -22.14 13.20 7.10
C LYS A 182 -23.21 14.27 7.39
N ALA A 183 -22.82 15.37 8.03
CA ALA A 183 -23.71 16.50 8.27
C ALA A 183 -24.20 17.16 6.95
N LYS A 184 -23.46 16.98 5.85
CA LYS A 184 -23.85 17.40 4.49
C LYS A 184 -24.52 16.27 3.68
N GLY A 185 -24.82 15.13 4.30
CA GLY A 185 -25.48 13.98 3.62
C GLY A 185 -24.54 13.16 2.72
N ILE A 186 -23.24 13.18 2.97
CA ILE A 186 -22.22 12.38 2.24
C ILE A 186 -21.71 11.26 3.17
N PRO A 187 -21.74 9.97 2.76
CA PRO A 187 -22.25 9.47 1.47
C PRO A 187 -23.76 9.57 1.35
N GLY A 188 -24.23 9.70 0.11
CA GLY A 188 -25.65 9.80 -0.20
C GLY A 188 -25.99 9.10 -1.50
N LYS A 189 -27.22 9.29 -2.01
CA LYS A 189 -27.64 8.70 -3.29
C LYS A 189 -26.86 9.23 -4.49
N ALA A 190 -26.39 10.46 -4.43
CA ALA A 190 -25.73 11.15 -5.53
C ALA A 190 -24.20 11.22 -5.37
N VAL A 191 -23.67 11.10 -4.14
CA VAL A 191 -22.25 11.33 -3.88
C VAL A 191 -21.66 10.10 -3.19
N ASN A 192 -20.65 9.50 -3.82
CA ASN A 192 -19.90 8.38 -3.27
C ASN A 192 -18.84 8.88 -2.29
N LEU A 193 -18.64 8.16 -1.20
CA LEU A 193 -17.54 8.36 -0.29
C LEU A 193 -16.50 7.27 -0.50
N ILE A 194 -15.25 7.65 -0.68
CA ILE A 194 -14.13 6.74 -0.91
C ILE A 194 -13.11 6.98 0.19
N GLY A 195 -12.84 5.94 0.97
CA GLY A 195 -11.77 5.90 1.97
C GLY A 195 -10.55 5.18 1.45
N THR A 196 -9.56 5.06 2.33
CA THR A 196 -8.30 4.37 2.06
C THR A 196 -8.07 3.22 3.04
N GLU A 197 -7.10 2.35 2.75
CA GLU A 197 -6.71 1.26 3.65
C GLU A 197 -6.29 1.77 5.03
N ARG A 198 -5.80 3.01 5.12
CA ARG A 198 -5.42 3.64 6.39
C ARG A 198 -6.55 3.71 7.40
N TRP A 199 -7.78 3.82 6.93
CA TRP A 199 -8.95 3.81 7.81
C TRP A 199 -9.08 2.48 8.56
N LEU A 200 -8.55 1.39 8.00
CA LEU A 200 -8.66 0.03 8.53
C LEU A 200 -7.53 -0.33 9.52
N GLU A 201 -6.57 0.55 9.74
CA GLU A 201 -5.56 0.40 10.79
C GLU A 201 -6.14 0.57 12.20
N ARG A 202 -7.37 1.06 12.26
CA ARG A 202 -8.18 1.22 13.49
C ARG A 202 -9.48 0.46 13.34
N PRO A 203 -10.20 0.18 14.46
CA PRO A 203 -11.54 -0.38 14.38
C PRO A 203 -12.43 0.46 13.46
N ILE A 204 -13.29 -0.21 12.70
CA ILE A 204 -14.22 0.46 11.78
C ILE A 204 -15.14 1.37 12.57
N ASP A 205 -15.04 2.68 12.31
CA ASP A 205 -15.89 3.69 12.92
C ASP A 205 -17.27 3.72 12.25
N PRO A 206 -18.37 3.97 12.97
CA PRO A 206 -19.70 4.12 12.39
C PRO A 206 -19.81 5.20 11.30
N LEU A 207 -18.89 6.16 11.27
CA LEU A 207 -18.83 7.18 10.20
C LEU A 207 -18.29 6.64 8.87
N TYR A 208 -17.71 5.45 8.86
CA TYR A 208 -17.26 4.80 7.62
C TYR A 208 -18.42 4.13 6.84
N GLU A 209 -19.60 4.03 7.46
CA GLU A 209 -20.76 3.37 6.85
C GLU A 209 -21.10 3.94 5.48
N GLY A 210 -21.21 3.07 4.49
CA GLY A 210 -21.47 3.42 3.10
C GLY A 210 -20.24 3.81 2.27
N ALA A 211 -19.07 3.99 2.89
CA ALA A 211 -17.84 4.30 2.18
C ALA A 211 -17.32 3.09 1.40
N TYR A 212 -16.67 3.39 0.27
CA TYR A 212 -15.93 2.41 -0.51
C TYR A 212 -14.45 2.45 -0.19
N ILE A 213 -13.80 1.29 -0.13
CA ILE A 213 -12.36 1.16 0.16
C ILE A 213 -11.76 0.10 -0.76
N ALA A 214 -10.69 0.46 -1.48
CA ALA A 214 -9.84 -0.50 -2.17
C ALA A 214 -8.70 -0.90 -1.23
N THR A 215 -8.58 -2.18 -0.91
CA THR A 215 -7.57 -2.69 0.03
C THR A 215 -7.23 -4.14 -0.27
N LEU A 216 -6.27 -4.70 0.46
CA LEU A 216 -5.92 -6.12 0.33
C LEU A 216 -7.08 -7.01 0.78
N ASP A 217 -7.20 -8.17 0.14
CA ASP A 217 -8.18 -9.17 0.56
C ASP A 217 -7.65 -9.94 1.78
N GLN A 218 -8.23 -9.68 2.92
CA GLN A 218 -7.87 -10.39 4.16
C GLN A 218 -8.13 -11.89 4.10
N SER A 219 -9.00 -12.37 3.20
CA SER A 219 -9.21 -13.80 3.01
C SER A 219 -8.02 -14.49 2.36
N GLU A 220 -7.23 -13.77 1.55
CA GLU A 220 -5.98 -14.29 0.96
C GLU A 220 -4.82 -14.30 1.97
N SER A 221 -4.70 -13.28 2.82
CA SER A 221 -3.64 -13.18 3.83
C SER A 221 -3.96 -13.88 5.15
N GLY A 222 -5.24 -14.13 5.44
CA GLY A 222 -5.73 -14.78 6.65
C GLY A 222 -5.04 -16.11 6.97
N PRO A 223 -4.91 -17.04 6.02
CA PRO A 223 -4.23 -18.33 6.27
C PRO A 223 -2.77 -18.18 6.75
N ILE A 224 -2.04 -17.17 6.27
CA ILE A 224 -0.67 -16.89 6.76
C ILE A 224 -0.73 -16.31 8.18
N ALA A 225 -1.67 -15.41 8.44
CA ALA A 225 -1.87 -14.84 9.78
C ALA A 225 -2.24 -15.92 10.82
N ASP A 226 -3.13 -16.84 10.46
CA ASP A 226 -3.55 -17.95 11.33
C ASP A 226 -2.39 -18.90 11.63
N ARG A 227 -1.61 -19.26 10.62
CA ARG A 227 -0.43 -20.11 10.78
C ARG A 227 0.66 -19.43 11.60
N PHE A 228 0.90 -18.14 11.35
CA PHE A 228 1.82 -17.34 12.12
C PHE A 228 1.44 -17.34 13.61
N LYS A 229 0.16 -17.06 13.91
CA LYS A 229 -0.36 -17.10 15.28
C LYS A 229 -0.23 -18.48 15.91
N ALA A 230 -0.54 -19.54 15.17
CA ALA A 230 -0.42 -20.92 15.65
C ALA A 230 1.04 -21.31 15.95
N THR A 231 1.99 -20.81 15.15
CA THR A 231 3.42 -21.15 15.28
C THR A 231 4.12 -20.34 16.37
N TYR A 232 3.81 -19.04 16.47
CA TYR A 232 4.54 -18.11 17.33
C TYR A 232 3.77 -17.59 18.53
N ASN A 233 2.46 -17.93 18.64
CA ASN A 233 1.58 -17.61 19.76
C ASN A 233 1.40 -16.10 20.05
N TYR A 234 1.50 -15.27 19.00
CA TYR A 234 1.12 -13.85 19.07
C TYR A 234 0.47 -13.39 17.76
N GLN A 235 -0.24 -12.26 17.82
CA GLN A 235 -0.96 -11.74 16.65
C GLN A 235 0.05 -11.15 15.65
N PRO A 236 -0.05 -11.49 14.35
CA PRO A 236 0.75 -10.87 13.31
C PRO A 236 0.35 -9.40 13.13
N ASP A 237 1.32 -8.56 12.84
CA ASP A 237 1.07 -7.24 12.28
C ASP A 237 0.94 -7.31 10.74
N VAL A 238 0.60 -6.18 10.11
CA VAL A 238 0.45 -6.09 8.66
C VAL A 238 1.74 -6.45 7.89
N ASN A 239 2.91 -6.31 8.51
CA ASN A 239 4.19 -6.58 7.86
C ASN A 239 4.47 -8.08 7.71
N VAL A 240 3.80 -8.93 8.48
CA VAL A 240 4.00 -10.39 8.42
C VAL A 240 3.70 -10.93 7.02
N ALA A 241 2.54 -10.60 6.45
CA ALA A 241 2.16 -11.06 5.12
C ALA A 241 3.12 -10.54 4.03
N TYR A 242 3.52 -9.26 4.12
CA TYR A 242 4.49 -8.70 3.17
C TYR A 242 5.87 -9.35 3.27
N ALA A 243 6.40 -9.55 4.48
CA ALA A 243 7.70 -10.19 4.68
C ALA A 243 7.66 -11.66 4.19
N TYR A 244 6.58 -12.38 4.50
CA TYR A 244 6.36 -13.73 4.00
C TYR A 244 6.40 -13.78 2.47
N ASP A 245 5.60 -12.92 1.80
CA ASP A 245 5.50 -12.87 0.35
C ASP A 245 6.84 -12.55 -0.32
N MET A 246 7.64 -11.65 0.26
CA MET A 246 8.95 -11.30 -0.30
C MET A 246 9.95 -12.45 -0.21
N VAL A 247 9.94 -13.20 0.88
CA VAL A 247 10.77 -14.41 1.02
C VAL A 247 10.28 -15.49 0.04
N ALA A 248 8.97 -15.72 -0.03
CA ALA A 248 8.36 -16.69 -0.94
C ALA A 248 8.65 -16.37 -2.41
N MET A 249 8.49 -15.11 -2.81
CA MET A 249 8.82 -14.64 -4.14
C MET A 249 10.31 -14.85 -4.46
N SER A 250 11.18 -14.51 -3.50
CA SER A 250 12.63 -14.67 -3.67
C SER A 250 13.02 -16.15 -3.86
N ALA A 251 12.44 -17.04 -3.07
CA ALA A 251 12.65 -18.48 -3.21
C ALA A 251 12.11 -19.01 -4.55
N GLY A 252 10.93 -18.54 -4.98
CA GLY A 252 10.37 -18.88 -6.28
C GLY A 252 11.23 -18.44 -7.46
N ILE A 253 11.78 -17.23 -7.42
CA ILE A 253 12.72 -16.71 -8.42
C ILE A 253 14.02 -17.55 -8.42
N ALA A 254 14.59 -17.82 -7.27
CA ALA A 254 15.80 -18.64 -7.15
C ALA A 254 15.60 -20.05 -7.70
N SER A 255 14.43 -20.64 -7.49
CA SER A 255 14.06 -21.97 -7.99
C SER A 255 13.86 -22.00 -9.51
N SER A 256 13.19 -20.99 -10.07
CA SER A 256 12.78 -21.00 -11.49
C SER A 256 13.81 -20.40 -12.44
N VAL A 257 14.57 -19.38 -11.97
CA VAL A 257 15.53 -18.62 -12.78
C VAL A 257 16.97 -18.87 -12.35
N GLY A 258 17.17 -19.30 -11.09
CA GLY A 258 18.48 -19.52 -10.49
C GLY A 258 19.05 -18.28 -9.80
N PRO A 259 20.32 -18.34 -9.32
CA PRO A 259 20.93 -17.32 -8.44
C PRO A 259 21.09 -15.94 -9.10
N ASN A 260 21.01 -15.84 -10.42
CA ASN A 260 21.07 -14.57 -11.16
C ASN A 260 19.67 -14.02 -11.51
N GLY A 261 18.60 -14.64 -10.99
CA GLY A 261 17.21 -14.27 -11.28
C GLY A 261 16.73 -12.94 -10.71
N PHE A 262 17.52 -12.30 -9.85
CA PHE A 262 17.14 -11.02 -9.22
C PHE A 262 17.49 -9.80 -10.09
N SER A 263 17.40 -9.95 -11.41
CA SER A 263 17.58 -8.85 -12.35
C SER A 263 16.35 -7.93 -12.40
N LYS A 264 16.54 -6.69 -12.87
CA LYS A 264 15.42 -5.76 -13.12
C LYS A 264 14.37 -6.38 -14.04
N GLN A 265 14.79 -7.08 -15.11
CA GLN A 265 13.88 -7.71 -16.05
C GLN A 265 12.94 -8.72 -15.39
N VAL A 266 13.42 -9.47 -14.40
CA VAL A 266 12.61 -10.45 -13.67
C VAL A 266 11.73 -9.75 -12.64
N LEU A 267 12.28 -8.82 -11.85
CA LEU A 267 11.55 -8.13 -10.80
C LEU A 267 10.49 -7.17 -11.35
N GLU A 268 10.79 -6.49 -12.46
CA GLU A 268 9.88 -5.54 -13.13
C GLU A 268 8.99 -6.21 -14.19
N ASN A 269 8.78 -7.52 -14.07
CA ASN A 269 7.93 -8.29 -14.97
C ASN A 269 6.50 -7.70 -15.00
N ALA A 270 6.01 -7.43 -16.20
CA ALA A 270 4.68 -6.86 -16.41
C ALA A 270 3.54 -7.72 -15.86
N SER A 271 3.68 -9.05 -15.87
CA SER A 271 2.69 -9.98 -15.29
C SER A 271 2.67 -9.95 -13.75
N GLY A 272 3.75 -9.46 -13.13
CA GLY A 272 3.87 -9.38 -11.67
C GLY A 272 4.01 -10.73 -10.97
N PHE A 273 3.73 -10.70 -9.68
CA PHE A 273 3.83 -11.83 -8.77
C PHE A 273 2.53 -11.97 -7.99
N ARG A 274 2.16 -13.19 -7.64
CA ARG A 274 1.02 -13.46 -6.76
C ARG A 274 1.53 -14.02 -5.43
N GLY A 275 1.12 -13.37 -4.35
CA GLY A 275 1.40 -13.77 -2.99
C GLY A 275 0.15 -13.79 -2.13
N SER A 276 0.32 -13.94 -0.82
CA SER A 276 -0.77 -13.84 0.17
C SER A 276 -1.37 -12.44 0.27
N THR A 277 -0.62 -11.43 -0.19
CA THR A 277 -1.08 -10.03 -0.31
C THR A 277 -1.68 -9.72 -1.69
N GLY A 278 -2.08 -10.75 -2.45
CA GLY A 278 -2.69 -10.61 -3.76
C GLY A 278 -1.68 -10.49 -4.90
N LEU A 279 -2.15 -10.00 -6.05
CA LEU A 279 -1.33 -9.77 -7.25
C LEU A 279 -0.63 -8.41 -7.15
N PHE A 280 0.68 -8.39 -7.33
CA PHE A 280 1.49 -7.16 -7.34
C PHE A 280 2.60 -7.22 -8.39
N ARG A 281 3.06 -6.05 -8.82
CA ARG A 281 4.25 -5.90 -9.66
C ARG A 281 5.07 -4.70 -9.24
N PHE A 282 6.36 -4.76 -9.52
CA PHE A 282 7.26 -3.63 -9.36
C PHE A 282 7.43 -2.88 -10.68
N ARG A 283 7.67 -1.58 -10.59
CA ARG A 283 7.94 -0.70 -11.72
C ARG A 283 9.37 -0.21 -11.71
N ALA A 284 9.84 0.27 -12.86
CA ALA A 284 11.22 0.75 -13.04
C ALA A 284 11.58 1.93 -12.12
N ASP A 285 10.59 2.72 -11.69
CA ASP A 285 10.75 3.81 -10.72
C ASP A 285 10.85 3.33 -9.26
N GLY A 286 10.74 2.02 -9.04
CA GLY A 286 10.75 1.39 -7.72
C GLY A 286 9.37 1.39 -7.02
N SER A 287 8.35 2.00 -7.60
CA SER A 287 7.00 1.87 -7.06
C SER A 287 6.44 0.47 -7.28
N SER A 288 5.46 0.07 -6.49
CA SER A 288 4.65 -1.12 -6.76
C SER A 288 3.27 -0.75 -7.30
N GLN A 289 2.66 -1.69 -7.98
CA GLN A 289 1.24 -1.66 -8.32
C GLN A 289 0.61 -2.95 -7.80
N ARG A 290 -0.58 -2.81 -7.22
CA ARG A 290 -1.35 -3.94 -6.71
C ARG A 290 -2.72 -4.00 -7.36
N SER A 291 -3.17 -5.20 -7.67
CA SER A 291 -4.58 -5.44 -8.00
C SER A 291 -5.32 -5.63 -6.67
N MET A 292 -6.29 -4.77 -6.43
CA MET A 292 -7.01 -4.73 -5.16
C MET A 292 -8.49 -5.01 -5.37
N PRO A 293 -9.11 -5.82 -4.53
CA PRO A 293 -10.56 -5.89 -4.46
C PRO A 293 -11.13 -4.57 -3.92
N PHE A 294 -12.38 -4.34 -4.26
CA PHE A 294 -13.11 -3.13 -3.90
C PHE A 294 -14.23 -3.50 -2.93
N PHE A 295 -14.22 -2.89 -1.78
CA PHE A 295 -15.15 -3.16 -0.70
C PHE A 295 -16.04 -1.96 -0.42
N LYS A 296 -17.18 -2.22 0.22
CA LYS A 296 -18.04 -1.22 0.81
C LYS A 296 -18.16 -1.50 2.31
N VAL A 297 -18.15 -0.47 3.12
CA VAL A 297 -18.46 -0.60 4.55
C VAL A 297 -19.97 -0.70 4.71
N GLU A 298 -20.44 -1.85 5.17
CA GLU A 298 -21.86 -2.11 5.47
C GLU A 298 -21.99 -2.79 6.84
N LYS A 299 -22.79 -2.19 7.71
CA LYS A 299 -23.03 -2.69 9.08
C LYS A 299 -21.74 -2.90 9.87
N GLY A 300 -20.80 -1.93 9.74
CA GLY A 300 -19.51 -1.96 10.42
C GLY A 300 -18.54 -3.05 9.94
N ARG A 301 -18.71 -3.59 8.71
CA ARG A 301 -17.86 -4.62 8.10
C ARG A 301 -17.56 -4.29 6.65
N LEU A 302 -16.43 -4.78 6.15
CA LEU A 302 -16.10 -4.75 4.74
C LEU A 302 -16.91 -5.81 3.99
N LYS A 303 -17.71 -5.37 3.03
CA LYS A 303 -18.44 -6.23 2.10
C LYS A 303 -17.83 -6.12 0.72
N LEU A 304 -17.43 -7.24 0.14
CA LEU A 304 -16.86 -7.28 -1.21
C LEU A 304 -17.87 -6.79 -2.23
N VAL A 305 -17.49 -5.80 -3.02
CA VAL A 305 -18.28 -5.26 -4.15
C VAL A 305 -17.73 -5.77 -5.47
N GLU A 306 -16.41 -5.80 -5.60
CA GLU A 306 -15.73 -6.21 -6.82
C GLU A 306 -14.44 -6.94 -6.47
N LYS A 307 -14.22 -8.10 -7.06
CA LYS A 307 -13.00 -8.87 -6.88
C LYS A 307 -11.83 -8.17 -7.57
N GLN A 308 -10.63 -8.44 -7.07
CA GLN A 308 -9.42 -8.03 -7.79
C GLN A 308 -9.40 -8.62 -9.21
N THR A 309 -8.87 -7.86 -10.16
CA THR A 309 -8.65 -8.37 -11.52
C THR A 309 -7.59 -9.47 -11.54
N ALA A 310 -7.64 -10.35 -12.54
CA ALA A 310 -6.63 -11.39 -12.73
C ALA A 310 -5.29 -10.83 -13.29
N GLY A 311 -5.27 -9.56 -13.67
CA GLY A 311 -4.11 -8.84 -14.24
C GLY A 311 -4.10 -7.35 -13.84
N PHE A 312 -3.20 -6.57 -14.47
CA PHE A 312 -3.02 -5.13 -14.25
C PHE A 312 -3.57 -4.32 -15.41
#